data_b54feda95c28a2af5091b08ba9e34ee2
#
_entry.id   b54feda95c28a2af5091b08ba9e34ee2
#
_cell.length_a   1.000
_cell.length_b   1.000
_cell.length_c   1.000
_cell.angle_alpha   90.00
_cell.angle_beta   90.00
_cell.angle_gamma   90.00
#
_symmetry.space_group_name_H-M   'P 1'
#
loop_
_entity.id
_entity.type
_entity.pdbx_description
1 polymer ?
#
loop_
_entity_poly.entity_id
_entity_poly.type
_entity_poly.pdbx_seq_one_letter_code
_entity_poly.pdbx_strand_id
1 'polypeptide(L)'
;MNYEKFFSDELKSLKSQGLYRKFREINRTRSTFPKATERDGDSKRQVEVWCSNDYLNLSQHPAIVNETIKVTQELGTGSGGTRNISGTSSYHADLERTLAELHKKDSAL
;
A
#
# COMPACT_ATOMS: atom_id res chain seq x y z
N MET A 1 16.04 -30.76 16.33
CA MET A 1 16.04 -30.32 14.91
C MET A 1 16.86 -29.05 14.81
N ASN A 2 17.82 -28.95 13.88
CA ASN A 2 18.61 -27.72 13.70
C ASN A 2 17.85 -26.82 12.69
N TYR A 3 17.08 -25.87 13.20
CA TYR A 3 16.24 -24.98 12.40
C TYR A 3 17.06 -24.05 11.48
N GLU A 4 18.23 -23.59 11.92
CA GLU A 4 19.08 -22.75 11.08
C GLU A 4 19.57 -23.48 9.83
N LYS A 5 20.00 -24.74 10.00
CA LYS A 5 20.38 -25.57 8.87
C LYS A 5 19.20 -25.82 7.95
N PHE A 6 18.04 -26.16 8.50
CA PHE A 6 16.82 -26.41 7.72
C PHE A 6 16.46 -25.20 6.86
N PHE A 7 16.34 -24.00 7.46
CA PHE A 7 15.99 -22.80 6.71
C PHE A 7 17.07 -22.38 5.71
N SER A 8 18.36 -22.58 6.05
CA SER A 8 19.45 -22.31 5.10
C SER A 8 19.39 -23.19 3.87
N ASP A 9 19.10 -24.47 4.05
CA ASP A 9 18.99 -25.44 2.94
C ASP A 9 17.76 -25.13 2.07
N GLU A 10 16.60 -24.79 2.67
CA GLU A 10 15.42 -24.35 1.94
C GLU A 10 15.69 -23.06 1.13
N LEU A 11 16.36 -22.07 1.71
CA LEU A 11 16.71 -20.84 1.00
C LEU A 11 17.67 -21.11 -0.18
N LYS A 12 18.62 -22.02 -0.03
CA LYS A 12 19.51 -22.44 -1.13
C LYS A 12 18.70 -23.12 -2.24
N SER A 13 17.77 -23.99 -1.87
CA SER A 13 16.88 -24.66 -2.82
C SER A 13 16.05 -23.64 -3.61
N LEU A 14 15.39 -22.68 -2.95
CA LEU A 14 14.63 -21.62 -3.61
C LEU A 14 15.50 -20.79 -4.57
N LYS A 15 16.73 -20.46 -4.16
CA LYS A 15 17.67 -19.72 -5.02
C LYS A 15 18.09 -20.53 -6.25
N SER A 16 18.39 -21.83 -6.09
CA SER A 16 18.78 -22.67 -7.20
C SER A 16 17.66 -22.91 -8.22
N GLN A 17 16.43 -22.86 -7.77
CA GLN A 17 15.23 -22.99 -8.61
C GLN A 17 14.77 -21.65 -9.24
N GLY A 18 15.44 -20.53 -8.93
CA GLY A 18 15.01 -19.20 -9.38
C GLY A 18 13.70 -18.69 -8.73
N LEU A 19 13.26 -19.32 -7.66
CA LEU A 19 12.01 -19.00 -6.97
C LEU A 19 12.21 -18.00 -5.82
N TYR A 20 13.45 -17.70 -5.47
CA TYR A 20 13.75 -16.74 -4.41
C TYR A 20 13.38 -15.33 -4.84
N ARG A 21 12.47 -14.69 -4.12
CA ARG A 21 12.04 -13.32 -4.38
C ARG A 21 12.74 -12.34 -3.45
N LYS A 22 13.39 -11.33 -4.02
CA LYS A 22 13.94 -10.20 -3.29
C LYS A 22 12.95 -9.05 -3.33
N PHE A 23 12.61 -8.48 -2.18
CA PHE A 23 11.83 -7.25 -2.12
C PHE A 23 12.69 -6.09 -2.63
N ARG A 24 12.14 -5.35 -3.59
CA ARG A 24 12.80 -4.17 -4.15
C ARG A 24 12.30 -2.93 -3.45
N GLU A 25 13.20 -2.03 -3.09
CA GLU A 25 12.85 -0.73 -2.52
C GLU A 25 12.58 0.26 -3.67
N ILE A 26 11.31 0.50 -3.95
CA ILE A 26 10.90 1.37 -5.05
C ILE A 26 10.18 2.61 -4.51
N ASN A 27 10.77 3.77 -4.72
CA ASN A 27 10.19 5.05 -4.37
C ASN A 27 9.47 5.63 -5.59
N ARG A 28 8.14 5.64 -5.53
CA ARG A 28 7.26 6.23 -6.54
C ARG A 28 7.11 7.73 -6.25
N THR A 29 7.61 8.56 -7.14
CA THR A 29 7.45 10.02 -7.01
C THR A 29 6.18 10.46 -7.70
N ARG A 30 5.34 11.20 -6.98
CA ARG A 30 4.02 11.64 -7.43
C ARG A 30 4.00 12.29 -8.81
N SER A 31 4.98 13.13 -9.13
CA SER A 31 5.01 13.91 -10.38
C SER A 31 5.56 13.16 -11.58
N THR A 32 6.19 12.01 -11.39
CA THR A 32 6.96 11.32 -12.44
C THR A 32 6.49 9.89 -12.72
N PHE A 33 5.46 9.41 -12.03
CA PHE A 33 4.91 8.07 -12.29
C PHE A 33 4.52 7.92 -13.78
N PRO A 34 4.85 6.81 -14.45
CA PRO A 34 5.33 5.53 -13.92
C PRO A 34 6.83 5.43 -13.62
N LYS A 35 7.61 6.51 -13.80
CA LYS A 35 9.01 6.52 -13.41
C LYS A 35 9.15 6.52 -11.89
N ALA A 36 10.09 5.74 -11.40
CA ALA A 36 10.38 5.57 -9.99
C ALA A 36 11.88 5.41 -9.75
N THR A 37 12.31 5.56 -8.52
CA THR A 37 13.70 5.32 -8.12
C THR A 37 13.77 4.02 -7.33
N GLU A 38 14.51 3.06 -7.84
CA GLU A 38 14.88 1.85 -7.10
C GLU A 38 16.15 2.12 -6.29
N ARG A 39 16.14 1.67 -5.03
CA ARG A 39 17.33 1.62 -4.17
C ARG A 39 17.79 0.18 -3.99
N ASP A 40 19.10 -0.03 -4.00
CA ASP A 40 19.77 -1.28 -3.61
C ASP A 40 21.02 -0.92 -2.81
N GLY A 41 20.87 -0.90 -1.48
CA GLY A 41 21.89 -0.31 -0.60
C GLY A 41 22.07 1.19 -0.88
N ASP A 42 23.29 1.60 -1.16
CA ASP A 42 23.62 3.00 -1.48
C ASP A 42 23.40 3.37 -2.95
N SER A 43 23.18 2.38 -3.81
CA SER A 43 22.92 2.62 -5.22
C SER A 43 21.47 3.02 -5.49
N LYS A 44 21.31 3.93 -6.48
CA LYS A 44 19.98 4.38 -6.94
C LYS A 44 19.94 4.31 -8.46
N ARG A 45 18.83 3.80 -9.00
CA ARG A 45 18.60 3.82 -10.44
C ARG A 45 17.16 4.19 -10.77
N GLN A 46 16.96 4.79 -11.94
CA GLN A 46 15.62 5.04 -12.46
C GLN A 46 15.04 3.75 -13.04
N VAL A 47 13.79 3.49 -12.75
CA VAL A 47 13.03 2.34 -13.26
C VAL A 47 11.65 2.81 -13.71
N GLU A 48 11.00 2.03 -14.56
CA GLU A 48 9.59 2.22 -14.89
C GLU A 48 8.76 1.10 -14.26
N VAL A 49 7.68 1.49 -13.58
CA VAL A 49 6.78 0.57 -12.88
C VAL A 49 5.65 0.16 -13.82
N TRP A 50 5.73 -1.06 -14.35
CA TRP A 50 4.72 -1.65 -15.22
C TRP A 50 3.67 -2.48 -14.46
N CYS A 51 3.97 -2.90 -13.24
CA CYS A 51 3.08 -3.66 -12.38
C CYS A 51 2.64 -2.81 -11.18
N SER A 52 1.38 -2.43 -11.14
CA SER A 52 0.81 -1.65 -10.06
C SER A 52 -0.66 -2.03 -9.88
N ASN A 53 -1.16 -2.00 -8.65
CA ASN A 53 -2.59 -2.11 -8.37
C ASN A 53 -3.32 -0.76 -8.48
N ASP A 54 -2.58 0.32 -8.63
CA ASP A 54 -3.10 1.67 -8.82
C ASP A 54 -3.40 1.93 -10.32
N TYR A 55 -4.33 1.14 -10.88
CA TYR A 55 -4.64 1.13 -12.31
C TYR A 55 -5.09 2.48 -12.86
N LEU A 56 -5.76 3.28 -12.05
CA LEU A 56 -6.27 4.60 -12.41
C LEU A 56 -5.36 5.74 -11.95
N ASN A 57 -4.20 5.42 -11.35
CA ASN A 57 -3.26 6.37 -10.77
C ASN A 57 -3.91 7.32 -9.74
N LEU A 58 -4.95 6.85 -9.05
CA LEU A 58 -5.70 7.64 -8.08
C LEU A 58 -4.90 7.98 -6.83
N SER A 59 -3.93 7.13 -6.46
CA SER A 59 -3.04 7.43 -5.32
C SER A 59 -2.25 8.73 -5.48
N GLN A 60 -2.16 9.25 -6.70
CA GLN A 60 -1.42 10.46 -7.04
C GLN A 60 -2.32 11.64 -7.45
N HIS A 61 -3.63 11.40 -7.50
CA HIS A 61 -4.58 12.42 -7.92
C HIS A 61 -4.58 13.60 -6.93
N PRO A 62 -4.44 14.85 -7.42
CA PRO A 62 -4.33 16.03 -6.54
C PRO A 62 -5.46 16.15 -5.53
N ALA A 63 -6.69 15.93 -5.93
CA ALA A 63 -7.84 16.04 -5.03
C ALA A 63 -7.77 15.01 -3.89
N ILE A 64 -7.39 13.76 -4.18
CA ILE A 64 -7.28 12.71 -3.17
C ILE A 64 -6.14 13.02 -2.20
N VAL A 65 -4.98 13.43 -2.72
CA VAL A 65 -3.82 13.79 -1.88
C VAL A 65 -4.16 14.97 -0.98
N ASN A 66 -4.81 16.03 -1.52
CA ASN A 66 -5.17 17.21 -0.75
C ASN A 66 -6.20 16.89 0.34
N GLU A 67 -7.22 16.06 0.03
CA GLU A 67 -8.19 15.62 1.05
C GLU A 67 -7.53 14.76 2.13
N THR A 68 -6.62 13.87 1.76
CA THR A 68 -5.83 13.07 2.73
C THR A 68 -5.03 13.98 3.67
N ILE A 69 -4.38 15.00 3.16
CA ILE A 69 -3.62 15.97 3.98
C ILE A 69 -4.57 16.68 4.95
N LYS A 70 -5.70 17.20 4.46
CA LYS A 70 -6.71 17.89 5.26
C LYS A 70 -7.24 17.01 6.39
N VAL A 71 -7.68 15.79 6.07
CA VAL A 71 -8.20 14.84 7.06
C VAL A 71 -7.12 14.43 8.07
N THR A 72 -5.89 14.26 7.63
CA THR A 72 -4.77 13.94 8.53
C THR A 72 -4.47 15.09 9.49
N GLN A 73 -4.58 16.34 9.03
CA GLN A 73 -4.42 17.52 9.89
C GLN A 73 -5.56 17.67 10.91
N GLU A 74 -6.77 17.27 10.54
CA GLU A 74 -7.96 17.36 11.39
C GLU A 74 -8.04 16.22 12.42
N LEU A 75 -7.83 14.98 12.00
CA LEU A 75 -8.08 13.78 12.82
C LEU A 75 -6.82 13.02 13.23
N GLY A 76 -5.66 13.36 12.70
CA GLY A 76 -4.42 12.57 12.88
C GLY A 76 -4.34 11.38 11.92
N THR A 77 -3.42 10.45 12.20
CA THR A 77 -3.06 9.36 11.27
C THR A 77 -3.69 8.02 11.60
N GLY A 78 -4.54 7.95 12.62
CA GLY A 78 -5.14 6.68 13.03
C GLY A 78 -6.48 6.86 13.73
N SER A 79 -7.28 5.80 13.70
CA SER A 79 -8.64 5.80 14.29
C SER A 79 -8.66 5.68 15.82
N GLY A 80 -7.52 5.44 16.45
CA GLY A 80 -7.39 5.39 17.92
C GLY A 80 -8.04 4.20 18.61
N GLY A 81 -8.74 3.33 17.88
CA GLY A 81 -9.42 2.17 18.45
C GLY A 81 -10.02 1.25 17.40
N THR A 82 -10.62 0.16 17.87
CA THR A 82 -11.39 -0.73 17.00
C THR A 82 -12.72 -0.10 16.61
N ARG A 83 -13.24 -0.48 15.44
CA ARG A 83 -14.45 0.10 14.85
C ARG A 83 -15.67 0.05 15.78
N ASN A 84 -15.84 -1.01 16.54
CA ASN A 84 -16.96 -1.25 17.42
C ASN A 84 -16.87 -0.59 18.80
N ILE A 85 -15.76 0.08 19.11
CA ILE A 85 -15.58 0.80 20.40
C ILE A 85 -15.49 2.30 20.16
N SER A 86 -14.36 2.78 19.60
CA SER A 86 -14.09 4.21 19.41
C SER A 86 -13.45 4.55 18.08
N GLY A 87 -13.20 3.55 17.22
CA GLY A 87 -12.48 3.71 15.97
C GLY A 87 -13.32 4.04 14.75
N THR A 88 -14.66 4.16 14.88
CA THR A 88 -15.53 4.59 13.80
C THR A 88 -15.61 6.12 13.77
N SER A 89 -15.07 6.74 12.74
CA SER A 89 -15.22 8.17 12.48
C SER A 89 -16.36 8.44 11.50
N SER A 90 -16.76 9.72 11.34
CA SER A 90 -17.72 10.15 10.32
C SER A 90 -17.25 9.77 8.90
N TYR A 91 -15.96 9.84 8.62
CA TYR A 91 -15.40 9.44 7.32
C TYR A 91 -15.62 7.97 6.98
N HIS A 92 -15.58 7.07 7.97
CA HIS A 92 -15.94 5.67 7.76
C HIS A 92 -17.43 5.53 7.39
N ALA A 93 -18.31 6.17 8.16
CA ALA A 93 -19.75 6.10 7.92
C ALA A 93 -20.14 6.71 6.56
N ASP A 94 -19.52 7.82 6.18
CA ASP A 94 -19.75 8.47 4.89
C ASP A 94 -19.25 7.63 3.72
N LEU A 95 -18.09 6.98 3.86
CA LEU A 95 -17.57 6.05 2.86
C LEU A 95 -18.51 4.84 2.69
N GLU A 96 -18.95 4.24 3.78
CA GLU A 96 -19.88 3.09 3.78
C GLU A 96 -21.18 3.46 3.06
N ARG A 97 -21.76 4.61 3.37
CA ARG A 97 -22.96 5.12 2.70
C ARG A 97 -22.72 5.31 1.19
N THR A 98 -21.64 5.96 0.83
CA THR A 98 -21.26 6.22 -0.59
C THR A 98 -21.07 4.91 -1.35
N LEU A 99 -20.41 3.92 -0.75
CA LEU A 99 -20.21 2.60 -1.38
C LEU A 99 -21.52 1.83 -1.53
N ALA A 100 -22.40 1.87 -0.52
CA ALA A 100 -23.73 1.25 -0.60
C ALA A 100 -24.54 1.86 -1.76
N GLU A 101 -24.59 3.18 -1.87
CA GLU A 101 -25.26 3.89 -2.95
C GLU A 101 -24.67 3.54 -4.33
N LEU A 102 -23.34 3.60 -4.47
CA LEU A 102 -22.64 3.28 -5.72
C LEU A 102 -22.95 1.87 -6.20
N HIS A 103 -22.97 0.91 -5.29
CA HIS A 103 -23.22 -0.49 -5.60
C HIS A 103 -24.70 -0.87 -5.55
N LYS A 104 -25.60 0.07 -5.25
CA LYS A 104 -27.05 -0.17 -5.10
C LYS A 104 -27.36 -1.30 -4.12
N LYS A 105 -26.72 -1.25 -2.95
CA LYS A 105 -26.89 -2.18 -1.84
C LYS A 105 -27.49 -1.47 -0.63
N ASP A 106 -28.09 -2.25 0.27
CA ASP A 106 -28.74 -1.72 1.48
C ASP A 106 -27.70 -1.16 2.45
N SER A 107 -26.49 -1.73 2.47
CA SER A 107 -25.39 -1.30 3.32
C SER A 107 -24.03 -1.72 2.78
N ALA A 108 -22.96 -1.09 3.29
CA ALA A 108 -21.58 -1.47 3.12
C ALA A 108 -20.85 -1.41 4.47
N LEU A 109 -19.74 -2.17 4.59
CA LEU A 109 -18.86 -2.18 5.76
C LEU A 109 -17.40 -2.30 5.31
#